data_617e9beea73a11abd05fca5c1f476d36
#
_entry.id   617e9beea73a11abd05fca5c1f476d36
#
_cell.length_a   1.000
_cell.length_b   1.000
_cell.length_c   1.000
_cell.angle_alpha   90.00
_cell.angle_beta   90.00
_cell.angle_gamma   90.00
#
_symmetry.space_group_name_H-M   'P 1'
#
loop_
_entity.id
_entity.type
_entity.pdbx_description
1 polymer ?
#
loop_
_entity_poly.entity_id
_entity_poly.type
_entity_poly.pdbx_seq_one_letter_code
_entity_poly.pdbx_strand_id
1 'polypeptide(L)' 'MNIYISGLSYGTNDADLTNLFAEFGEVSSAKVIFDRETGRSRGFAFVEMPNDTEGQKAIDELNGVEYDQKVIS' A
#
# COMPACT_ATOMS: atom_id res chain seq x y z
N MET A 1 1.29 9.88 -8.74
CA MET A 1 0.08 10.00 -7.92
C MET A 1 0.32 9.38 -6.56
N ASN A 2 -0.35 9.89 -5.54
CA ASN A 2 -0.30 9.31 -4.20
C ASN A 2 -1.49 8.40 -4.00
N ILE A 3 -1.24 7.18 -3.54
CA ILE A 3 -2.26 6.17 -3.36
C ILE A 3 -2.41 5.89 -1.87
N TYR A 4 -3.63 5.98 -1.36
CA TYR A 4 -3.94 5.64 0.02
C TYR A 4 -4.47 4.21 0.07
N ILE A 5 -3.95 3.42 1.01
CA ILE A 5 -4.34 2.02 1.17
C ILE A 5 -4.72 1.79 2.64
N SER A 6 -5.85 1.12 2.86
CA SER A 6 -6.30 0.76 4.19
C SER A 6 -6.60 -0.73 4.29
N GLY A 7 -6.88 -1.21 5.49
CA GLY A 7 -7.18 -2.61 5.71
C GLY A 7 -5.96 -3.52 5.71
N LEU A 8 -4.77 -2.95 5.90
CA LEU A 8 -3.53 -3.72 5.89
C LEU A 8 -3.34 -4.52 7.18
N SER A 9 -2.69 -5.68 7.05
CA SER A 9 -2.21 -6.44 8.19
C SER A 9 -1.17 -5.63 8.96
N TYR A 10 -1.13 -5.81 10.26
CA TYR A 10 -0.16 -5.10 11.11
C TYR A 10 1.29 -5.52 10.87
N GLY A 11 1.51 -6.66 10.21
CA GLY A 11 2.84 -7.12 9.84
C GLY A 11 3.34 -6.59 8.50
N THR A 12 2.51 -5.89 7.74
CA THR A 12 2.88 -5.33 6.44
C THR A 12 3.84 -4.17 6.63
N ASN A 13 4.96 -4.17 5.91
CA ASN A 13 5.96 -3.11 5.98
C ASN A 13 6.12 -2.40 4.63
N ASP A 14 7.00 -1.38 4.61
CA ASP A 14 7.21 -0.58 3.40
C ASP A 14 7.72 -1.42 2.22
N ALA A 15 8.60 -2.38 2.48
CA ALA A 15 9.13 -3.24 1.43
C ALA A 15 8.05 -4.14 0.84
N ASP A 16 7.13 -4.63 1.65
CA ASP A 16 6.00 -5.43 1.18
C ASP A 16 5.12 -4.65 0.21
N LEU A 17 4.85 -3.38 0.54
CA LEU A 17 4.06 -2.50 -0.32
C LEU A 17 4.79 -2.17 -1.61
N THR A 18 6.08 -1.88 -1.53
CA THR A 18 6.88 -1.60 -2.71
C THR A 18 6.83 -2.79 -3.68
N ASN A 19 6.99 -4.00 -3.17
CA ASN A 19 6.93 -5.21 -4.00
C ASN A 19 5.55 -5.44 -4.60
N LEU A 20 4.50 -5.19 -3.83
CA LEU A 20 3.12 -5.36 -4.29
C LEU A 20 2.80 -4.40 -5.44
N PHE A 21 3.13 -3.13 -5.28
CA PHE A 21 2.82 -2.11 -6.29
C PHE A 21 3.80 -2.14 -7.47
N ALA A 22 5.01 -2.67 -7.28
CA ALA A 22 5.99 -2.79 -8.36
C ALA A 22 5.52 -3.68 -9.51
N GLU A 23 4.56 -4.55 -9.26
CA GLU A 23 3.95 -5.37 -10.32
C GLU A 23 3.15 -4.53 -11.32
N PHE A 24 2.72 -3.33 -10.93
CA PHE A 24 1.90 -2.45 -11.77
C PHE A 24 2.71 -1.32 -12.42
N GLY A 25 3.90 -1.04 -11.91
CA GLY A 25 4.75 0.01 -12.44
C GLY A 25 5.78 0.49 -11.43
N GLU A 26 6.43 1.61 -11.75
CA GLU A 26 7.45 2.18 -10.89
C GLU A 26 6.86 2.75 -9.61
N VAL A 27 7.47 2.42 -8.48
CA VAL A 27 7.10 2.95 -7.16
C VAL A 27 8.22 3.87 -6.68
N SER A 28 7.92 5.16 -6.50
CA SER A 28 8.92 6.09 -6.00
C SER A 28 9.03 6.07 -4.48
N SER A 29 7.94 5.81 -3.78
CA SER A 29 7.99 5.63 -2.32
C SER A 29 6.80 4.81 -1.85
N ALA A 30 6.97 4.14 -0.70
CA ALA A 30 5.91 3.44 -0.01
C ALA A 30 6.14 3.59 1.49
N LYS A 31 5.11 3.96 2.23
CA LYS A 31 5.24 4.21 3.66
C LYS A 31 4.01 3.75 4.42
N VAL A 32 4.22 2.81 5.33
CA VAL A 32 3.20 2.36 6.28
C VAL A 32 3.14 3.37 7.43
N ILE A 33 1.94 3.71 7.86
CA ILE A 33 1.75 4.66 8.95
C ILE A 33 1.71 3.89 10.28
N PHE A 34 2.53 4.33 11.22
CA PHE A 34 2.64 3.70 12.54
C PHE A 34 2.08 4.63 13.61
N ASP A 35 1.50 4.02 14.65
CA ASP A 35 1.07 4.74 15.82
C ASP A 35 2.29 5.17 16.63
N ARG A 36 2.36 6.44 17.01
CA ARG A 36 3.50 6.99 17.74
C ARG A 36 3.63 6.44 19.16
N GLU A 37 2.51 6.10 19.78
CA GLU A 37 2.48 5.66 21.17
C GLU A 37 2.82 4.18 21.31
N THR A 38 2.29 3.35 20.40
CA THR A 38 2.45 1.90 20.48
C THR A 38 3.52 1.36 19.55
N GLY A 39 3.91 2.13 18.51
CA GLY A 39 4.83 1.69 17.47
C GLY A 39 4.25 0.66 16.51
N ARG A 40 2.93 0.43 16.57
CA ARG A 40 2.25 -0.55 15.71
C ARG A 40 1.73 0.12 14.45
N SER A 41 1.65 -0.66 13.36
CA SER A 41 1.01 -0.21 12.14
C SER A 41 -0.46 0.11 12.40
N ARG A 42 -0.94 1.21 11.83
CA ARG A 42 -2.36 1.60 11.92
C ARG A 42 -3.22 0.91 10.86
N GLY A 43 -2.63 0.03 10.05
CA GLY A 43 -3.36 -0.71 9.04
C GLY A 43 -3.60 0.07 7.76
N PHE A 44 -2.94 1.21 7.57
CA PHE A 44 -3.01 2.00 6.34
C PHE A 44 -1.65 2.56 5.96
N ALA A 45 -1.53 2.93 4.69
CA ALA A 45 -0.26 3.36 4.13
C ALA A 45 -0.46 4.28 2.93
N PHE A 46 0.63 4.92 2.52
CA PHE A 46 0.67 5.71 1.29
C PHE A 46 1.73 5.14 0.36
N VAL A 47 1.40 5.08 -0.93
CA VAL A 47 2.33 4.68 -1.98
C VAL A 47 2.34 5.77 -3.03
N GLU A 48 3.52 6.18 -3.47
CA GLU A 48 3.65 7.14 -4.55
C GLU A 48 4.14 6.43 -5.82
N MET A 49 3.36 6.56 -6.89
CA MET A 49 3.70 6.08 -8.22
C MET A 49 3.69 7.27 -9.17
N PRO A 50 4.82 7.55 -9.85
CA PRO A 50 4.89 8.72 -10.73
C PRO A 50 4.02 8.62 -11.98
N ASN A 51 3.71 7.43 -12.44
CA ASN A 51 2.85 7.22 -13.60
C ASN A 51 1.39 7.04 -13.17
N ASP A 52 0.53 7.99 -13.53
CA ASP A 52 -0.88 7.98 -13.11
C ASP A 52 -1.64 6.78 -13.68
N THR A 53 -1.34 6.37 -14.90
CA THR A 53 -1.99 5.22 -15.53
C THR A 53 -1.66 3.93 -14.78
N GLU A 54 -0.41 3.74 -14.43
CA GLU A 54 0.03 2.59 -13.63
C GLU A 54 -0.56 2.62 -12.24
N GLY A 55 -0.58 3.81 -11.61
CA GLY A 55 -1.17 3.99 -10.30
C GLY A 55 -2.66 3.68 -10.28
N GLN A 56 -3.39 4.14 -11.29
CA GLN A 56 -4.82 3.87 -11.39
C GLN A 56 -5.09 2.38 -11.60
N LYS A 57 -4.27 1.72 -12.40
CA LYS A 57 -4.37 0.27 -12.59
C LYS A 57 -4.15 -0.47 -11.28
N ALA A 58 -3.18 -0.06 -10.49
CA ALA A 58 -2.92 -0.65 -9.18
C ALA A 58 -4.14 -0.50 -8.26
N ILE A 59 -4.74 0.69 -8.22
CA ILE A 59 -5.94 0.93 -7.43
C ILE A 59 -7.07 -0.01 -7.86
N ASP A 60 -7.33 -0.10 -9.16
CA ASP A 60 -8.43 -0.90 -9.69
C ASP A 60 -8.24 -2.39 -9.42
N GLU A 61 -7.00 -2.88 -9.54
CA GLU A 61 -6.69 -4.30 -9.36
C GLU A 61 -6.62 -4.71 -7.88
N LEU A 62 -6.19 -3.81 -7.00
CA LEU A 62 -5.94 -4.15 -5.60
C LEU A 62 -7.09 -3.81 -4.66
N ASN A 63 -8.02 -2.95 -5.08
CA ASN A 63 -9.15 -2.57 -4.24
C ASN A 63 -10.04 -3.79 -3.98
N GLY A 64 -10.21 -4.14 -2.70
CA GLY A 64 -11.00 -5.30 -2.30
C GLY A 64 -10.27 -6.64 -2.36
N VAL A 65 -8.98 -6.64 -2.71
CA VAL A 65 -8.18 -7.87 -2.77
C VAL A 65 -7.72 -8.26 -1.37
N GLU A 66 -7.75 -9.56 -1.08
CA GLU A 66 -7.17 -10.08 0.16
C GLU A 66 -5.65 -10.09 0.04
N TYR A 67 -4.98 -9.42 0.97
CA TYR A 67 -3.54 -9.38 1.06
C TYR A 67 -3.11 -9.68 2.49
N ASP A 68 -2.25 -10.69 2.68
CA ASP A 68 -1.77 -11.13 3.98
C ASP A 68 -2.94 -11.37 4.96
N GLN A 69 -3.97 -12.09 4.47
CA GLN A 69 -5.19 -12.46 5.21
C GLN A 69 -6.10 -11.27 5.58
N LYS A 70 -5.89 -10.11 4.95
CA LYS A 70 -6.73 -8.93 5.12
C LYS A 70 -7.20 -8.43 3.76
N VAL A 71 -8.42 -7.92 3.70
CA VAL A 71 -8.95 -7.27 2.50
C VAL A 71 -8.53 -5.81 2.51
N ILE A 72 -7.81 -5.38 1.48
CA ILE A 72 -7.33 -4.00 1.36
C ILE A 72 -8.27 -3.16 0.52
N SER A 73 -8.22 -1.86 0.70
CA SER A 73 -9.06 -0.93 -0.04
C SER A 73 -8.39 0.42 -0.26
#